data_85a3669ebb67c82a38bfa45e8d210f92
#
_entry.id   85a3669ebb67c82a38bfa45e8d210f92
#
_cell.length_a   1.000
_cell.length_b   1.000
_cell.length_c   1.000
_cell.angle_alpha   90.00
_cell.angle_beta   90.00
_cell.angle_gamma   90.00
#
_symmetry.space_group_name_H-M   'P 1'
#
loop_
_entity.id
_entity.type
_entity.pdbx_description
1 polymer ?
#
loop_
_entity_poly.entity_id
_entity_poly.type
_entity_poly.pdbx_seq_one_letter_code
_entity_poly.pdbx_strand_id
1 'polypeptide(L)'
;MFKPTPNPPHNAEIEHRKLQAATERAMDHYFPTSASSSLFTATPSQSTEALLANASETFASLNALTSNLAFELEGSQRGVVLAIQQMSELGQLLVDQALEQVSPAAM
;
A
#
# COMPACT_ATOMS: atom_id res chain seq x y z
N MET A 1 4.46 12.38 49.74
CA MET A 1 4.66 12.73 48.69
C MET A 1 4.72 11.70 47.77
N PHE A 2 4.44 11.86 46.72
CA PHE A 2 4.53 10.90 45.89
C PHE A 2 5.28 11.32 44.83
N LYS A 3 5.71 10.55 44.04
CA LYS A 3 6.43 10.97 43.10
C LYS A 3 5.79 10.78 41.89
N PRO A 4 5.92 11.58 41.06
CA PRO A 4 5.35 11.49 39.80
C PRO A 4 5.93 10.35 39.13
N THR A 5 5.19 9.65 38.51
CA THR A 5 5.65 8.63 37.78
C THR A 5 6.08 9.08 36.54
N PRO A 6 7.20 9.10 36.26
CA PRO A 6 7.66 9.58 35.05
C PRO A 6 7.24 8.67 34.00
N ASN A 7 6.89 9.15 32.96
CA ASN A 7 6.59 8.41 31.85
C ASN A 7 7.76 8.45 30.98
N PRO A 8 8.71 7.75 31.22
CA PRO A 8 9.95 7.93 30.54
C PRO A 8 9.80 7.62 29.08
N PRO A 9 10.55 8.25 28.27
CA PRO A 9 10.62 7.90 26.87
C PRO A 9 10.95 6.45 26.66
N HIS A 10 11.60 5.85 27.63
CA HIS A 10 11.89 4.44 27.57
C HIS A 10 10.61 3.63 27.45
N ASN A 11 9.56 3.99 28.17
CA ASN A 11 8.29 3.30 28.05
C ASN A 11 7.67 3.54 26.69
N ALA A 12 7.79 4.72 26.18
CA ALA A 12 7.25 4.99 24.85
C ALA A 12 7.96 4.17 23.80
N GLU A 13 9.25 3.98 23.94
CA GLU A 13 9.97 3.15 23.00
C GLU A 13 9.54 1.71 23.09
N ILE A 14 9.33 1.22 24.30
CA ILE A 14 8.90 -0.16 24.47
C ILE A 14 7.53 -0.36 23.86
N GLU A 15 6.63 0.60 24.04
CA GLU A 15 5.32 0.51 23.46
C GLU A 15 5.38 0.53 21.96
N HIS A 16 6.26 1.35 21.41
CA HIS A 16 6.41 1.41 19.96
C HIS A 16 6.93 0.07 19.41
N ARG A 17 7.89 -0.52 20.09
CA ARG A 17 8.40 -1.81 19.66
C ARG A 17 7.35 -2.89 19.75
N LYS A 18 6.53 -2.85 20.80
CA LYS A 18 5.47 -3.83 20.93
C LYS A 18 4.46 -3.69 19.81
N LEU A 19 4.13 -2.46 19.48
CA LEU A 19 3.19 -2.23 18.40
C LEU A 19 3.76 -2.71 17.07
N GLN A 20 5.03 -2.43 16.83
CA GLN A 20 5.64 -2.86 15.59
C GLN A 20 5.70 -4.38 15.50
N ALA A 21 6.03 -5.04 16.60
CA ALA A 21 6.08 -6.50 16.61
C ALA A 21 4.70 -7.08 16.39
N ALA A 22 3.67 -6.46 16.98
CA ALA A 22 2.32 -6.94 16.78
C ALA A 22 1.88 -6.77 15.34
N THR A 23 2.27 -5.64 14.73
CA THR A 23 1.94 -5.39 13.34
C THR A 23 2.60 -6.43 12.44
N GLU A 24 3.85 -6.73 12.71
CA GLU A 24 4.56 -7.72 11.91
C GLU A 24 3.95 -9.10 12.06
N ARG A 25 3.54 -9.45 13.27
CA ARG A 25 2.88 -10.74 13.47
C ARG A 25 1.55 -10.81 12.76
N ALA A 26 0.81 -9.69 12.77
CA ALA A 26 -0.46 -9.64 12.07
C ALA A 26 -0.26 -9.79 10.59
N MET A 27 0.75 -9.11 10.05
CA MET A 27 1.05 -9.23 8.63
C MET A 27 1.42 -10.66 8.27
N ASP A 28 2.22 -11.32 9.11
CA ASP A 28 2.59 -12.70 8.84
C ASP A 28 1.37 -13.60 8.90
N HIS A 29 0.42 -13.29 9.77
CA HIS A 29 -0.76 -14.12 9.90
C HIS A 29 -1.67 -13.98 8.69
N TYR A 30 -1.93 -12.74 8.27
CA TYR A 30 -2.83 -12.50 7.16
C TYR A 30 -2.15 -12.64 5.82
N PHE A 31 -0.86 -12.42 5.78
CA PHE A 31 -0.09 -12.54 4.54
C PHE A 31 1.13 -13.39 4.83
N PRO A 32 0.94 -14.72 4.91
CA PRO A 32 2.08 -15.59 5.22
C PRO A 32 3.24 -15.33 4.28
N THR A 33 4.43 -15.43 4.82
CA THR A 33 5.63 -15.09 4.07
C THR A 33 5.69 -15.80 2.73
N SER A 34 5.38 -17.07 2.71
CA SER A 34 5.46 -17.82 1.45
C SER A 34 4.43 -17.31 0.44
N ALA A 35 3.21 -17.05 0.90
CA ALA A 35 2.18 -16.54 -0.01
C ALA A 35 2.52 -15.11 -0.41
N SER A 36 2.99 -14.31 0.53
CA SER A 36 3.38 -12.96 0.23
C SER A 36 4.50 -12.93 -0.79
N SER A 37 5.48 -13.79 -0.62
CA SER A 37 6.57 -13.85 -1.57
C SER A 37 6.09 -14.20 -2.96
N SER A 38 5.18 -15.16 -3.06
CA SER A 38 4.76 -15.61 -4.37
C SER A 38 3.83 -14.60 -5.05
N LEU A 39 3.11 -13.79 -4.24
CA LEU A 39 2.14 -12.89 -4.83
C LEU A 39 2.64 -11.47 -4.98
N PHE A 40 3.42 -10.99 -4.02
CA PHE A 40 3.76 -9.59 -3.99
C PHE A 40 5.23 -9.28 -4.02
N THR A 41 6.08 -10.24 -3.75
CA THR A 41 7.50 -9.94 -3.69
C THR A 41 8.08 -10.00 -5.07
N ALA A 42 8.71 -8.94 -5.48
CA ALA A 42 9.39 -8.93 -6.75
C ALA A 42 10.73 -9.62 -6.58
N THR A 43 11.15 -10.36 -7.57
CA THR A 43 12.46 -10.97 -7.50
C THR A 43 13.50 -9.90 -7.77
N PRO A 44 14.68 -10.04 -7.20
CA PRO A 44 15.73 -9.06 -7.43
C PRO A 44 16.10 -8.92 -8.90
N SER A 45 15.82 -9.93 -9.69
CA SER A 45 16.15 -9.88 -11.09
C SER A 45 15.10 -9.17 -11.94
N GLN A 46 13.97 -8.79 -11.34
CA GLN A 46 12.96 -8.10 -12.11
C GLN A 46 13.44 -6.70 -12.45
N SER A 47 13.19 -6.29 -13.67
CA SER A 47 13.59 -4.97 -14.11
C SER A 47 12.67 -3.91 -13.54
N THR A 48 13.14 -2.67 -13.53
CA THR A 48 12.30 -1.57 -13.14
C THR A 48 11.07 -1.47 -14.03
N GLU A 49 11.25 -1.74 -15.32
CA GLU A 49 10.13 -1.70 -16.23
C GLU A 49 9.06 -2.72 -15.84
N ALA A 50 9.46 -3.93 -15.47
CA ALA A 50 8.49 -4.95 -15.08
C ALA A 50 7.79 -4.57 -13.78
N LEU A 51 8.53 -3.99 -12.85
CA LEU A 51 7.92 -3.55 -11.59
C LEU A 51 6.90 -2.45 -11.83
N LEU A 52 7.23 -1.49 -12.67
CA LEU A 52 6.31 -0.41 -12.96
C LEU A 52 5.10 -0.89 -13.74
N ALA A 53 5.29 -1.84 -14.65
CA ALA A 53 4.16 -2.41 -15.37
C ALA A 53 3.21 -3.12 -14.43
N ASN A 54 3.75 -3.87 -13.46
CA ASN A 54 2.91 -4.52 -12.47
C ASN A 54 2.19 -3.52 -11.60
N ALA A 55 2.87 -2.43 -11.23
CA ALA A 55 2.24 -1.39 -10.43
C ALA A 55 1.11 -0.73 -11.20
N SER A 56 1.30 -0.48 -12.49
CA SER A 56 0.27 0.11 -13.30
C SER A 56 -0.96 -0.79 -13.36
N GLU A 57 -0.76 -2.09 -13.54
CA GLU A 57 -1.87 -3.01 -13.56
C GLU A 57 -2.58 -3.09 -12.22
N THR A 58 -1.82 -2.99 -11.13
CA THR A 58 -2.41 -3.00 -9.81
C THR A 58 -3.31 -1.79 -9.63
N PHE A 59 -2.87 -0.62 -10.07
CA PHE A 59 -3.70 0.58 -9.98
C PHE A 59 -4.94 0.45 -10.88
N ALA A 60 -4.79 -0.15 -12.04
CA ALA A 60 -5.95 -0.35 -12.90
C ALA A 60 -6.99 -1.25 -12.24
N SER A 61 -6.53 -2.30 -11.58
CA SER A 61 -7.44 -3.17 -10.84
C SER A 61 -8.12 -2.43 -9.69
N LEU A 62 -7.36 -1.60 -8.99
CA LEU A 62 -7.92 -0.82 -7.90
C LEU A 62 -8.97 0.16 -8.42
N ASN A 63 -8.72 0.78 -9.56
CA ASN A 63 -9.70 1.67 -10.17
C ASN A 63 -10.99 0.94 -10.50
N ALA A 64 -10.88 -0.27 -11.02
CA ALA A 64 -12.07 -1.05 -11.34
C ALA A 64 -12.83 -1.42 -10.09
N LEU A 65 -12.12 -1.84 -9.04
CA LEU A 65 -12.77 -2.23 -7.79
C LEU A 65 -13.46 -1.05 -7.12
N THR A 66 -12.81 0.11 -7.10
CA THR A 66 -13.41 1.27 -6.47
C THR A 66 -14.60 1.78 -7.27
N SER A 67 -14.55 1.69 -8.60
CA SER A 67 -15.70 2.06 -9.40
C SER A 67 -16.90 1.18 -9.08
N ASN A 68 -16.68 -0.14 -9.01
CA ASN A 68 -17.76 -1.03 -8.69
C ASN A 68 -18.30 -0.78 -7.29
N LEU A 69 -17.42 -0.55 -6.34
CA LEU A 69 -17.85 -0.32 -4.97
C LEU A 69 -18.63 0.98 -4.85
N ALA A 70 -18.25 2.00 -5.60
CA ALA A 70 -18.95 3.28 -5.55
C ALA A 70 -20.41 3.15 -6.00
N PHE A 71 -20.68 2.21 -6.90
CA PHE A 71 -22.07 1.99 -7.30
C PHE A 71 -22.91 1.41 -6.19
N GLU A 72 -22.28 0.72 -5.25
CA GLU A 72 -23.02 0.06 -4.18
C GLU A 72 -23.12 0.90 -2.93
N LEU A 73 -22.38 1.98 -2.83
CA LEU A 73 -22.36 2.82 -1.64
C LEU A 73 -23.10 4.12 -1.90
N GLU A 74 -23.50 4.77 -0.80
CA GLU A 74 -24.17 6.04 -0.88
C GLU A 74 -23.63 6.99 0.15
N GLY A 75 -23.90 8.25 -0.03
CA GLY A 75 -23.56 9.26 0.96
C GLY A 75 -22.07 9.43 1.13
N SER A 76 -21.66 9.61 2.37
CA SER A 76 -20.26 9.89 2.65
C SER A 76 -19.36 8.71 2.33
N GLN A 77 -19.86 7.50 2.44
CA GLN A 77 -19.06 6.33 2.10
C GLN A 77 -18.71 6.32 0.64
N ARG A 78 -19.67 6.68 -0.20
CA ARG A 78 -19.40 6.76 -1.63
C ARG A 78 -18.38 7.84 -1.92
N GLY A 79 -18.47 8.98 -1.21
CA GLY A 79 -17.51 10.04 -1.39
C GLY A 79 -16.09 9.60 -1.06
N VAL A 80 -15.94 8.82 0.00
CA VAL A 80 -14.63 8.32 0.37
C VAL A 80 -14.07 7.41 -0.72
N VAL A 81 -14.90 6.51 -1.24
CA VAL A 81 -14.44 5.59 -2.27
C VAL A 81 -14.06 6.34 -3.54
N LEU A 82 -14.84 7.35 -3.89
CA LEU A 82 -14.52 8.14 -5.08
C LEU A 82 -13.21 8.91 -4.90
N ALA A 83 -12.94 9.38 -3.68
CA ALA A 83 -11.66 10.04 -3.42
C ALA A 83 -10.51 9.05 -3.55
N ILE A 84 -10.68 7.84 -3.05
CA ILE A 84 -9.66 6.81 -3.21
C ILE A 84 -9.43 6.54 -4.69
N GLN A 85 -10.50 6.48 -5.46
CA GLN A 85 -10.38 6.24 -6.89
C GLN A 85 -9.58 7.34 -7.57
N GLN A 86 -9.84 8.58 -7.20
CA GLN A 86 -9.09 9.69 -7.78
C GLN A 86 -7.60 9.58 -7.47
N MET A 87 -7.27 9.25 -6.22
CA MET A 87 -5.88 9.09 -5.84
C MET A 87 -5.23 7.93 -6.59
N SER A 88 -5.99 6.87 -6.78
CA SER A 88 -5.48 5.72 -7.50
C SER A 88 -5.25 6.05 -8.97
N GLU A 89 -6.13 6.83 -9.57
CA GLU A 89 -5.95 7.24 -10.95
C GLU A 89 -4.71 8.11 -11.10
N LEU A 90 -4.49 9.00 -10.13
CA LEU A 90 -3.27 9.80 -10.16
C LEU A 90 -2.04 8.93 -10.01
N GLY A 91 -2.10 7.96 -9.09
CA GLY A 91 -0.98 7.03 -8.92
C GLY A 91 -0.67 6.29 -10.20
N GLN A 92 -1.71 5.82 -10.88
CA GLN A 92 -1.51 5.12 -12.14
C GLN A 92 -0.86 6.01 -13.18
N LEU A 93 -1.32 7.26 -13.25
CA LEU A 93 -0.75 8.19 -14.20
C LEU A 93 0.74 8.41 -13.95
N LEU A 94 1.10 8.59 -12.68
CA LEU A 94 2.50 8.81 -12.34
C LEU A 94 3.35 7.58 -12.64
N VAL A 95 2.82 6.39 -12.35
CA VAL A 95 3.53 5.17 -12.65
C VAL A 95 3.70 5.01 -14.16
N ASP A 96 2.66 5.33 -14.92
CA ASP A 96 2.74 5.20 -16.37
C ASP A 96 3.77 6.17 -16.94
N GLN A 97 3.86 7.37 -16.36
CA GLN A 97 4.89 8.29 -16.81
C GLN A 97 6.30 7.76 -16.49
N ALA A 98 6.45 7.18 -15.31
CA ALA A 98 7.75 6.60 -14.97
C ALA A 98 8.08 5.44 -15.90
N LEU A 99 7.08 4.65 -16.25
CA LEU A 99 7.28 3.54 -17.14
C LEU A 99 7.72 4.01 -18.52
N GLU A 100 7.14 5.11 -18.99
CA GLU A 100 7.55 5.68 -20.26
C GLU A 100 9.01 6.09 -20.26
N GLN A 101 9.49 6.57 -19.13
CA GLN A 101 10.87 7.02 -19.04
C GLN A 101 11.86 5.89 -19.07
N VAL A 102 11.50 4.75 -18.47
CA VAL A 102 12.43 3.61 -18.45
C VAL A 102 12.24 2.68 -19.61
N SER A 103 11.14 2.81 -20.31
CA SER A 103 10.85 1.95 -21.46
C SER A 103 10.20 2.80 -22.53
N PRO A 104 10.94 3.72 -23.14
CA PRO A 104 10.33 4.59 -24.13
C PRO A 104 9.80 3.79 -25.28
N ALA A 105 8.73 4.27 -25.84
CA ALA A 105 8.14 3.59 -26.96
C ALA A 105 9.16 3.47 -28.07
N ALA A 106 9.16 2.32 -28.70
CA ALA A 106 10.07 2.11 -29.80
C ALA A 106 9.65 3.02 -30.95
N MET A 107 10.63 3.55 -31.62
CA MET A 107 10.30 4.45 -32.68
C MET A 107 10.03 3.72 -33.94
#